data_ca0f1bc3d7e9fb4dc377e35aa15ec5c6
#
_entry.id   ca0f1bc3d7e9fb4dc377e35aa15ec5c6
#
_cell.length_a   1.000
_cell.length_b   1.000
_cell.length_c   1.000
_cell.angle_alpha   90.00
_cell.angle_beta   90.00
_cell.angle_gamma   90.00
#
_symmetry.space_group_name_H-M   'P 1'
#
loop_
_entity.id
_entity.type
_entity.pdbx_description
1 polymer ?
#
loop_
_entity_poly.entity_id
_entity_poly.type
_entity_poly.pdbx_seq_one_letter_code
_entity_poly.pdbx_strand_id
1 'polypeptide(L)'
;MPVSSDVVLLAGFVAFAALMALVLVVALWRIDRRHLQARLEGLLEGREKDLAEARRDSVQKSRSSLKGQIAEQLAPLLPGFRYLPADARFIGDPIDYLVFSGYSVSRDGPAGPGSVPGGGADGLDVVLLEVKQGASALSPTQRLIARSVEEGRVRFEILRISEDGTLSTESWRPRRAAGPGTQS
;
A
#
# COMPACT_ATOMS: atom_id res chain seq x y z
N MET A 1 -33.43 20.22 88.40
CA MET A 1 -33.59 21.47 87.64
C MET A 1 -34.27 21.11 86.36
N PRO A 2 -35.51 21.62 86.08
CA PRO A 2 -36.16 21.33 84.81
C PRO A 2 -35.42 22.08 83.68
N VAL A 3 -35.05 21.35 82.64
CA VAL A 3 -34.49 21.95 81.43
C VAL A 3 -35.56 22.90 80.79
N SER A 4 -35.22 24.15 80.60
CA SER A 4 -36.18 25.13 80.11
C SER A 4 -36.68 24.73 78.68
N SER A 5 -37.96 24.88 78.40
CA SER A 5 -38.62 24.54 77.11
C SER A 5 -37.87 25.15 75.90
N ASP A 6 -37.27 26.30 76.14
CA ASP A 6 -36.52 27.05 75.08
C ASP A 6 -35.23 26.30 74.67
N VAL A 7 -34.57 25.64 75.62
CA VAL A 7 -33.36 24.84 75.31
C VAL A 7 -33.72 23.60 74.49
N VAL A 8 -34.84 22.97 74.81
CA VAL A 8 -35.33 21.80 73.98
C VAL A 8 -35.73 22.19 72.60
N LEU A 9 -36.41 23.31 72.45
CA LEU A 9 -36.79 23.84 71.13
C LEU A 9 -35.57 24.24 70.28
N LEU A 10 -34.58 24.90 70.90
CA LEU A 10 -33.34 25.27 70.21
C LEU A 10 -32.55 24.03 69.78
N ALA A 11 -32.42 23.02 70.62
CA ALA A 11 -31.75 21.74 70.30
C ALA A 11 -32.47 21.01 69.16
N GLY A 12 -33.80 21.00 69.12
CA GLY A 12 -34.60 20.44 68.05
C GLY A 12 -34.39 21.18 66.70
N PHE A 13 -34.35 22.50 66.76
CA PHE A 13 -34.07 23.31 65.52
C PHE A 13 -32.66 23.05 64.98
N VAL A 14 -31.63 23.00 65.84
CA VAL A 14 -30.25 22.71 65.42
C VAL A 14 -30.15 21.30 64.84
N ALA A 15 -30.77 20.30 65.46
CA ALA A 15 -30.81 18.96 64.93
C ALA A 15 -31.50 18.87 63.57
N PHE A 16 -32.61 19.55 63.40
CA PHE A 16 -33.30 19.62 62.11
C PHE A 16 -32.47 20.31 61.03
N ALA A 17 -31.83 21.43 61.36
CA ALA A 17 -30.97 22.17 60.42
C ALA A 17 -29.76 21.30 60.02
N ALA A 18 -29.14 20.55 60.94
CA ALA A 18 -28.06 19.64 60.66
C ALA A 18 -28.48 18.45 59.75
N LEU A 19 -29.70 17.93 59.99
CA LEU A 19 -30.25 16.87 59.13
C LEU A 19 -30.50 17.37 57.70
N MET A 20 -31.08 18.58 57.58
CA MET A 20 -31.30 19.21 56.27
C MET A 20 -29.97 19.47 55.52
N ALA A 21 -28.95 19.96 56.22
CA ALA A 21 -27.64 20.17 55.66
C ALA A 21 -27.00 18.83 55.19
N LEU A 22 -27.14 17.77 55.96
CA LEU A 22 -26.66 16.45 55.56
C LEU A 22 -27.37 15.92 54.33
N VAL A 23 -28.67 16.03 54.26
CA VAL A 23 -29.46 15.63 53.07
C VAL A 23 -29.04 16.42 51.85
N LEU A 24 -28.80 17.72 51.97
CA LEU A 24 -28.34 18.59 50.87
C LEU A 24 -26.95 18.13 50.35
N VAL A 25 -26.01 17.90 51.29
CA VAL A 25 -24.66 17.42 50.93
C VAL A 25 -24.72 16.09 50.18
N VAL A 26 -25.52 15.13 50.69
CA VAL A 26 -25.69 13.82 50.03
C VAL A 26 -26.34 13.97 48.66
N ALA A 27 -27.33 14.87 48.52
CA ALA A 27 -27.98 15.13 47.24
C ALA A 27 -26.99 15.74 46.22
N LEU A 28 -26.20 16.73 46.62
CA LEU A 28 -25.17 17.34 45.75
C LEU A 28 -24.11 16.34 45.35
N TRP A 29 -23.63 15.51 46.29
CA TRP A 29 -22.64 14.46 46.01
C TRP A 29 -23.17 13.40 45.02
N ARG A 30 -24.45 13.01 45.14
CA ARG A 30 -25.11 12.09 44.21
C ARG A 30 -25.25 12.69 42.80
N ILE A 31 -25.55 13.98 42.69
CA ILE A 31 -25.65 14.68 41.40
C ILE A 31 -24.27 14.71 40.73
N ASP A 32 -23.25 15.11 41.45
CA ASP A 32 -21.88 15.19 40.92
C ASP A 32 -21.37 13.81 40.44
N ARG A 33 -21.60 12.77 41.25
CA ARG A 33 -21.27 11.39 40.83
C ARG A 33 -21.97 10.96 39.53
N ARG A 34 -23.23 11.29 39.38
CA ARG A 34 -23.99 10.96 38.13
C ARG A 34 -23.43 11.69 36.91
N HIS A 35 -23.07 12.95 37.07
CA HIS A 35 -22.44 13.72 35.99
C HIS A 35 -21.08 13.16 35.58
N LEU A 36 -20.27 12.74 36.54
CA LEU A 36 -18.97 12.13 36.27
C LEU A 36 -19.11 10.78 35.55
N GLN A 37 -20.05 9.95 36.00
CA GLN A 37 -20.33 8.65 35.35
C GLN A 37 -20.82 8.86 33.91
N ALA A 38 -21.75 9.75 33.66
CA ALA A 38 -22.25 10.04 32.32
C ALA A 38 -21.15 10.57 31.38
N ARG A 39 -20.21 11.37 31.91
CA ARG A 39 -19.03 11.81 31.12
C ARG A 39 -18.10 10.67 30.78
N LEU A 40 -17.82 9.78 31.71
CA LEU A 40 -16.98 8.61 31.48
C LEU A 40 -17.61 7.66 30.47
N GLU A 41 -18.89 7.37 30.59
CA GLU A 41 -19.63 6.55 29.63
C GLU A 41 -19.59 7.16 28.22
N GLY A 42 -19.85 8.48 28.10
CA GLY A 42 -19.76 9.18 26.80
C GLY A 42 -18.36 9.14 26.19
N LEU A 43 -17.30 9.23 27.00
CA LEU A 43 -15.92 9.11 26.51
C LEU A 43 -15.57 7.68 26.08
N LEU A 44 -16.07 6.66 26.80
CA LEU A 44 -15.85 5.26 26.44
C LEU A 44 -16.59 4.90 25.14
N GLU A 45 -17.86 5.30 25.02
CA GLU A 45 -18.62 5.09 23.79
C GLU A 45 -18.00 5.81 22.57
N GLY A 46 -17.49 7.04 22.78
CA GLY A 46 -16.76 7.77 21.73
C GLY A 46 -15.52 6.98 21.28
N ARG A 47 -14.70 6.52 22.21
CA ARG A 47 -13.51 5.71 21.89
C ARG A 47 -13.83 4.38 21.20
N GLU A 48 -14.90 3.71 21.59
CA GLU A 48 -15.33 2.48 20.92
C GLU A 48 -15.76 2.73 19.47
N LYS A 49 -16.48 3.83 19.22
CA LYS A 49 -16.87 4.24 17.85
C LYS A 49 -15.65 4.58 17.00
N ASP A 50 -14.72 5.38 17.52
CA ASP A 50 -13.48 5.75 16.83
C ASP A 50 -12.62 4.51 16.50
N LEU A 51 -12.51 3.57 17.44
CA LEU A 51 -11.79 2.31 17.21
C LEU A 51 -12.48 1.42 16.17
N ALA A 52 -13.80 1.36 16.20
CA ALA A 52 -14.58 0.59 15.22
C ALA A 52 -14.44 1.18 13.81
N GLU A 53 -14.47 2.51 13.68
CA GLU A 53 -14.26 3.22 12.43
C GLU A 53 -12.83 3.03 11.90
N ALA A 54 -11.81 3.23 12.74
CA ALA A 54 -10.42 3.00 12.38
C ALA A 54 -10.14 1.56 11.93
N ARG A 55 -10.77 0.58 12.56
CA ARG A 55 -10.69 -0.83 12.14
C ARG A 55 -11.34 -1.05 10.78
N ARG A 56 -12.53 -0.49 10.54
CA ARG A 56 -13.22 -0.59 9.24
C ARG A 56 -12.37 0.02 8.12
N ASP A 57 -11.82 1.21 8.36
CA ASP A 57 -10.96 1.90 7.40
C ASP A 57 -9.69 1.11 7.10
N SER A 58 -9.05 0.55 8.12
CA SER A 58 -7.87 -0.29 7.96
C SER A 58 -8.16 -1.54 7.14
N VAL A 59 -9.27 -2.24 7.44
CA VAL A 59 -9.70 -3.42 6.67
C VAL A 59 -10.05 -3.05 5.23
N GLN A 60 -10.73 -1.94 5.01
CA GLN A 60 -11.07 -1.47 3.67
C GLN A 60 -9.83 -1.11 2.84
N LYS A 61 -8.86 -0.41 3.44
CA LYS A 61 -7.57 -0.10 2.79
C LYS A 61 -6.81 -1.38 2.45
N SER A 62 -6.74 -2.33 3.37
CA SER A 62 -6.07 -3.62 3.13
C SER A 62 -6.74 -4.41 2.00
N ARG A 63 -8.07 -4.45 1.96
CA ARG A 63 -8.82 -5.12 0.89
C ARG A 63 -8.61 -4.47 -0.47
N SER A 64 -8.60 -3.13 -0.55
CA SER A 64 -8.37 -2.43 -1.81
C SER A 64 -6.94 -2.62 -2.31
N SER A 65 -5.94 -2.60 -1.42
CA SER A 65 -4.55 -2.89 -1.75
C SER A 65 -4.37 -4.32 -2.27
N LEU A 66 -4.92 -5.31 -1.55
CA LEU A 66 -4.85 -6.71 -1.98
C LEU A 66 -5.54 -6.95 -3.32
N LYS A 67 -6.71 -6.33 -3.54
CA LYS A 67 -7.41 -6.41 -4.82
C LYS A 67 -6.58 -5.80 -5.96
N GLY A 68 -5.89 -4.69 -5.71
CA GLY A 68 -4.96 -4.09 -6.67
C GLY A 68 -3.83 -5.05 -7.03
N GLN A 69 -3.13 -5.58 -6.05
CA GLN A 69 -2.02 -6.53 -6.25
C GLN A 69 -2.45 -7.80 -7.02
N ILE A 70 -3.62 -8.35 -6.71
CA ILE A 70 -4.16 -9.50 -7.46
C ILE A 70 -4.45 -9.11 -8.91
N ALA A 71 -5.04 -7.95 -9.16
CA ALA A 71 -5.31 -7.46 -10.51
C ALA A 71 -4.03 -7.25 -11.31
N GLU A 72 -2.98 -6.70 -10.69
CA GLU A 72 -1.65 -6.56 -11.29
C GLU A 72 -1.09 -7.92 -11.70
N GLN A 73 -1.09 -8.90 -10.82
CA GLN A 73 -0.58 -10.25 -11.10
C GLN A 73 -1.39 -11.03 -12.15
N LEU A 74 -2.68 -10.76 -12.26
CA LEU A 74 -3.54 -11.42 -13.23
C LEU A 74 -3.66 -10.68 -14.57
N ALA A 75 -3.05 -9.50 -14.69
CA ALA A 75 -3.16 -8.68 -15.90
C ALA A 75 -2.84 -9.43 -17.20
N PRO A 76 -1.83 -10.33 -17.27
CA PRO A 76 -1.54 -11.09 -18.50
C PRO A 76 -2.65 -12.06 -18.93
N LEU A 77 -3.56 -12.42 -18.01
CA LEU A 77 -4.67 -13.36 -18.27
C LEU A 77 -5.96 -12.63 -18.65
N LEU A 78 -5.99 -11.30 -18.54
CA LEU A 78 -7.19 -10.53 -18.83
C LEU A 78 -7.40 -10.33 -20.33
N PRO A 79 -8.67 -10.31 -20.79
CA PRO A 79 -8.99 -9.96 -22.17
C PRO A 79 -8.42 -8.58 -22.54
N GLY A 80 -7.75 -8.49 -23.71
CA GLY A 80 -7.13 -7.25 -24.16
C GLY A 80 -5.64 -7.08 -23.80
N PHE A 81 -5.05 -8.02 -23.03
CA PHE A 81 -3.60 -8.05 -22.89
C PHE A 81 -2.95 -8.37 -24.25
N ARG A 82 -2.16 -7.43 -24.76
CA ARG A 82 -1.68 -7.48 -26.16
C ARG A 82 -0.41 -8.29 -26.38
N TYR A 83 0.22 -8.78 -25.32
CA TYR A 83 1.41 -9.61 -25.39
C TYR A 83 1.05 -11.07 -25.07
N LEU A 84 1.94 -11.99 -25.43
CA LEU A 84 1.78 -13.37 -24.97
C LEU A 84 2.05 -13.43 -23.46
N PRO A 85 1.17 -14.05 -22.65
CA PRO A 85 1.42 -14.22 -21.21
C PRO A 85 2.74 -14.92 -20.91
N ALA A 86 3.17 -15.85 -21.78
CA ALA A 86 4.44 -16.56 -21.67
C ALA A 86 5.67 -15.66 -21.84
N ASP A 87 5.54 -14.50 -22.47
CA ASP A 87 6.63 -13.53 -22.66
C ASP A 87 6.72 -12.53 -21.50
N ALA A 88 5.71 -12.46 -20.63
CA ALA A 88 5.65 -11.54 -19.50
C ALA A 88 6.29 -12.17 -18.24
N ARG A 89 7.10 -11.39 -17.54
CA ARG A 89 7.73 -11.75 -16.27
C ARG A 89 7.31 -10.73 -15.23
N PHE A 90 6.62 -11.19 -14.19
CA PHE A 90 6.22 -10.34 -13.07
C PHE A 90 7.45 -9.99 -12.24
N ILE A 91 7.63 -8.71 -11.94
CA ILE A 91 8.69 -8.15 -11.10
C ILE A 91 8.08 -7.59 -9.81
N GLY A 92 7.01 -6.79 -9.89
CA GLY A 92 6.24 -6.23 -8.81
C GLY A 92 6.61 -4.79 -8.46
N ASP A 93 7.84 -4.50 -8.09
CA ASP A 93 8.30 -3.14 -7.75
C ASP A 93 9.71 -2.92 -8.33
N PRO A 94 9.99 -1.76 -8.92
CA PRO A 94 9.14 -0.58 -9.11
C PRO A 94 8.22 -0.61 -10.36
N ILE A 95 8.29 -1.64 -11.17
CA ILE A 95 7.49 -1.88 -12.40
C ILE A 95 6.91 -3.28 -12.32
N ASP A 96 5.65 -3.45 -12.72
CA ASP A 96 4.96 -4.72 -12.56
C ASP A 96 5.52 -5.84 -13.41
N TYR A 97 5.84 -5.55 -14.69
CA TYR A 97 6.29 -6.58 -15.63
C TYR A 97 7.46 -6.12 -16.50
N LEU A 98 8.32 -7.11 -16.80
CA LEU A 98 9.23 -7.09 -17.93
C LEU A 98 8.69 -8.03 -19.00
N VAL A 99 8.39 -7.51 -20.19
CA VAL A 99 7.87 -8.30 -21.29
C VAL A 99 8.95 -8.44 -22.36
N PHE A 100 9.25 -9.68 -22.73
CA PHE A 100 10.14 -10.02 -23.84
C PHE A 100 9.28 -10.41 -25.03
N SER A 101 8.69 -9.39 -25.69
CA SER A 101 7.74 -9.60 -26.78
C SER A 101 8.40 -10.34 -27.94
N GLY A 102 7.87 -11.51 -28.27
CA GLY A 102 8.40 -12.39 -29.30
C GLY A 102 9.35 -13.49 -28.82
N TYR A 103 9.67 -13.52 -27.53
CA TYR A 103 10.61 -14.53 -26.98
C TYR A 103 10.10 -15.97 -27.13
N SER A 104 8.85 -16.24 -26.79
CA SER A 104 8.30 -17.60 -26.88
C SER A 104 8.22 -18.09 -28.32
N VAL A 105 7.90 -17.21 -29.27
CA VAL A 105 7.87 -17.54 -30.70
C VAL A 105 9.28 -17.76 -31.24
N SER A 106 10.25 -16.96 -30.82
CA SER A 106 11.65 -17.09 -31.22
C SER A 106 12.30 -18.38 -30.67
N ARG A 107 11.91 -18.81 -29.47
CA ARG A 107 12.45 -20.01 -28.81
C ARG A 107 11.84 -21.30 -29.37
N ASP A 108 10.52 -21.34 -29.54
CA ASP A 108 9.76 -22.55 -29.83
C ASP A 108 9.28 -22.64 -31.29
N GLY A 109 9.52 -21.59 -32.09
CA GLY A 109 9.14 -21.51 -33.50
C GLY A 109 10.20 -22.09 -34.44
N PRO A 110 9.85 -22.44 -35.68
CA PRO A 110 10.83 -22.80 -36.69
C PRO A 110 11.74 -21.57 -36.89
N ALA A 111 13.05 -21.80 -36.78
CA ALA A 111 14.07 -20.77 -36.89
C ALA A 111 14.01 -20.08 -38.28
N GLY A 112 13.26 -18.99 -38.40
CA GLY A 112 13.17 -18.14 -39.56
C GLY A 112 13.15 -16.68 -39.13
N PRO A 113 14.01 -15.81 -39.66
CA PRO A 113 13.95 -14.39 -39.37
C PRO A 113 12.65 -13.81 -39.91
N GLY A 114 11.80 -13.23 -39.08
CA GLY A 114 10.71 -12.38 -39.51
C GLY A 114 9.28 -12.73 -39.10
N SER A 115 9.01 -13.68 -38.21
CA SER A 115 7.66 -14.13 -37.89
C SER A 115 7.24 -13.94 -36.44
N VAL A 116 7.56 -12.80 -35.82
CA VAL A 116 7.13 -12.54 -34.43
C VAL A 116 6.00 -11.50 -34.47
N PRO A 117 4.74 -11.90 -34.13
CA PRO A 117 3.68 -10.93 -33.95
C PRO A 117 4.03 -9.99 -32.77
N GLY A 118 4.25 -8.71 -33.05
CA GLY A 118 4.56 -7.68 -32.06
C GLY A 118 6.05 -7.46 -31.74
N GLY A 119 6.96 -8.20 -32.37
CA GLY A 119 8.40 -7.91 -32.34
C GLY A 119 8.79 -6.81 -33.33
N GLY A 120 9.82 -6.02 -32.98
CA GLY A 120 10.42 -5.07 -33.94
C GLY A 120 11.05 -5.77 -35.14
N ALA A 121 11.68 -4.99 -36.03
CA ALA A 121 12.28 -5.49 -37.25
C ALA A 121 13.29 -6.64 -37.08
N ASP A 122 13.89 -6.77 -35.86
CA ASP A 122 14.88 -7.79 -35.47
C ASP A 122 14.32 -8.90 -34.55
N GLY A 123 13.02 -8.94 -34.30
CA GLY A 123 12.32 -10.08 -33.74
C GLY A 123 12.04 -10.09 -32.23
N LEU A 124 12.68 -9.28 -31.39
CA LEU A 124 12.46 -9.22 -29.93
C LEU A 124 12.40 -7.80 -29.41
N ASP A 125 11.31 -7.47 -28.74
CA ASP A 125 11.20 -6.20 -27.99
C ASP A 125 11.22 -6.43 -26.48
N VAL A 126 11.92 -5.56 -25.76
CA VAL A 126 11.95 -5.56 -24.31
C VAL A 126 11.10 -4.38 -23.82
N VAL A 127 10.01 -4.68 -23.11
CA VAL A 127 9.03 -3.69 -22.67
C VAL A 127 8.90 -3.72 -21.15
N LEU A 128 9.09 -2.56 -20.50
CA LEU A 128 8.70 -2.36 -19.10
C LEU A 128 7.23 -1.99 -19.07
N LEU A 129 6.42 -2.82 -18.40
CA LEU A 129 4.97 -2.66 -18.37
C LEU A 129 4.51 -2.39 -16.96
N GLU A 130 3.76 -1.33 -16.78
CA GLU A 130 3.10 -0.96 -15.54
C GLU A 130 1.59 -1.11 -15.68
N VAL A 131 0.96 -1.78 -14.72
CA VAL A 131 -0.48 -2.02 -14.67
C VAL A 131 -1.13 -0.97 -13.77
N LYS A 132 -2.12 -0.26 -14.27
CA LYS A 132 -2.89 0.72 -13.49
C LYS A 132 -4.37 0.40 -13.50
N GLN A 133 -5.00 0.48 -12.35
CA GLN A 133 -6.44 0.31 -12.22
C GLN A 133 -7.14 1.67 -12.22
N GLY A 134 -8.16 1.82 -13.07
CA GLY A 134 -8.94 3.06 -13.17
C GLY A 134 -8.11 4.26 -13.60
N ALA A 135 -8.24 5.38 -12.89
CA ALA A 135 -7.54 6.64 -13.19
C ALA A 135 -6.23 6.82 -12.40
N SER A 136 -5.63 5.75 -11.89
CA SER A 136 -4.38 5.84 -11.12
C SER A 136 -3.24 6.35 -11.96
N ALA A 137 -2.49 7.34 -11.46
CA ALA A 137 -1.32 7.90 -12.13
C ALA A 137 -0.04 7.12 -11.79
N LEU A 138 1.00 7.29 -12.61
CA LEU A 138 2.34 6.78 -12.31
C LEU A 138 2.91 7.44 -11.04
N SER A 139 3.61 6.66 -10.23
CA SER A 139 4.38 7.18 -9.10
C SER A 139 5.56 8.05 -9.58
N PRO A 140 6.19 8.87 -8.71
CA PRO A 140 7.39 9.61 -9.07
C PRO A 140 8.50 8.72 -9.60
N THR A 141 8.74 7.56 -8.97
CA THR A 141 9.75 6.59 -9.38
C THR A 141 9.44 5.98 -10.75
N GLN A 142 8.18 5.60 -11.00
CA GLN A 142 7.76 5.05 -12.29
C GLN A 142 7.93 6.07 -13.43
N ARG A 143 7.64 7.36 -13.18
CA ARG A 143 7.91 8.43 -14.14
C ARG A 143 9.39 8.61 -14.46
N LEU A 144 10.27 8.47 -13.45
CA LEU A 144 11.73 8.51 -13.66
C LEU A 144 12.20 7.33 -14.49
N ILE A 145 11.67 6.13 -14.26
CA ILE A 145 11.98 4.94 -15.06
C ILE A 145 11.51 5.12 -16.50
N ALA A 146 10.27 5.54 -16.73
CA ALA A 146 9.74 5.80 -18.06
C ALA A 146 10.63 6.78 -18.83
N ARG A 147 11.02 7.90 -18.20
CA ARG A 147 11.95 8.86 -18.80
C ARG A 147 13.31 8.23 -19.12
N SER A 148 13.84 7.38 -18.23
CA SER A 148 15.12 6.70 -18.48
C SER A 148 15.07 5.78 -19.69
N VAL A 149 13.93 5.14 -19.93
CA VAL A 149 13.70 4.32 -21.13
C VAL A 149 13.63 5.21 -22.39
N GLU A 150 12.83 6.30 -22.36
CA GLU A 150 12.72 7.25 -23.47
C GLU A 150 14.06 7.88 -23.85
N GLU A 151 14.91 8.17 -22.86
CA GLU A 151 16.25 8.73 -23.06
C GLU A 151 17.31 7.68 -23.42
N GLY A 152 16.94 6.41 -23.60
CA GLY A 152 17.87 5.33 -23.96
C GLY A 152 18.90 5.01 -22.84
N ARG A 153 18.59 5.32 -21.56
CA ARG A 153 19.46 5.06 -20.41
C ARG A 153 19.30 3.62 -19.86
N VAL A 154 18.92 2.69 -20.74
CA VAL A 154 18.83 1.26 -20.43
C VAL A 154 20.04 0.57 -21.05
N ARG A 155 20.73 -0.27 -20.29
CA ARG A 155 21.96 -0.95 -20.71
C ARG A 155 21.86 -2.44 -20.45
N PHE A 156 22.56 -3.22 -21.26
CA PHE A 156 22.78 -4.64 -21.00
C PHE A 156 24.22 -4.80 -20.52
N GLU A 157 24.39 -5.36 -19.33
CA GLU A 157 25.70 -5.59 -18.73
C GLU A 157 25.87 -7.08 -18.43
N ILE A 158 27.08 -7.57 -18.58
CA ILE A 158 27.46 -8.97 -18.28
C ILE A 158 28.34 -8.92 -17.05
N LEU A 159 27.91 -9.57 -15.97
CA LEU A 159 28.71 -9.81 -14.79
C LEU A 159 29.36 -11.18 -14.90
N ARG A 160 30.69 -11.23 -14.90
CA ARG A 160 31.47 -12.48 -14.91
C ARG A 160 32.00 -12.77 -13.53
N ILE A 161 31.92 -14.04 -13.15
CA ILE A 161 32.48 -14.55 -11.91
C ILE A 161 33.60 -15.50 -12.31
N SER A 162 34.83 -15.18 -11.92
CA SER A 162 35.99 -16.04 -12.13
C SER A 162 36.03 -17.21 -11.12
N GLU A 163 36.82 -18.24 -11.35
CA GLU A 163 36.93 -19.40 -10.46
C GLU A 163 37.42 -19.04 -9.05
N ASP A 164 38.16 -17.94 -8.90
CA ASP A 164 38.63 -17.39 -7.63
C ASP A 164 37.56 -16.50 -6.91
N GLY A 165 36.36 -16.37 -7.50
CA GLY A 165 35.29 -15.53 -6.98
C GLY A 165 35.39 -14.04 -7.32
N THR A 166 36.38 -13.65 -8.13
CA THR A 166 36.52 -12.25 -8.58
C THR A 166 35.41 -11.88 -9.56
N LEU A 167 34.80 -10.66 -9.36
CA LEU A 167 33.75 -10.13 -10.21
C LEU A 167 34.31 -9.14 -11.21
N SER A 168 33.90 -9.25 -12.47
CA SER A 168 34.17 -8.26 -13.51
C SER A 168 32.88 -7.94 -14.27
N THR A 169 32.67 -6.67 -14.60
CA THR A 169 31.48 -6.22 -15.34
C THR A 169 31.88 -5.69 -16.70
N GLU A 170 31.21 -6.13 -17.73
CA GLU A 170 31.39 -5.63 -19.10
C GLU A 170 30.05 -5.21 -19.69
N SER A 171 30.03 -4.08 -20.42
CA SER A 171 28.85 -3.67 -21.19
C SER A 171 28.82 -4.46 -22.49
N TRP A 172 27.70 -5.12 -22.78
CA TRP A 172 27.50 -5.76 -24.05
C TRP A 172 27.47 -4.72 -25.17
N ARG A 173 28.22 -4.98 -26.24
CA ARG A 173 28.21 -4.20 -27.46
C ARG A 173 27.98 -5.14 -28.64
N PRO A 174 27.11 -4.80 -29.61
CA PRO A 174 26.98 -5.59 -30.82
C PRO A 174 28.32 -5.66 -31.55
N ARG A 175 28.72 -6.85 -32.02
CA ARG A 175 29.85 -6.95 -32.93
C ARG A 175 29.51 -6.14 -34.17
N ARG A 176 30.30 -5.12 -34.51
CA ARG A 176 30.22 -4.51 -35.82
C ARG A 176 30.40 -5.62 -36.85
N ALA A 177 29.42 -5.78 -37.73
CA ALA A 177 29.61 -6.63 -38.93
C ALA A 177 30.93 -6.22 -39.59
N ALA A 178 31.84 -7.15 -39.75
CA ALA A 178 33.06 -6.90 -40.53
C ALA A 178 32.57 -6.45 -41.90
N GLY A 179 32.88 -5.23 -42.26
CA GLY A 179 32.57 -4.72 -43.59
C GLY A 179 33.12 -5.67 -44.64
N PRO A 180 32.49 -5.78 -45.85
CA PRO A 180 33.00 -6.64 -46.92
C PRO A 180 34.46 -6.23 -47.19
N GLY A 181 35.37 -7.16 -46.97
CA GLY A 181 36.81 -6.94 -47.18
C GLY A 181 37.01 -6.45 -48.62
N THR A 182 37.56 -5.27 -48.76
CA THR A 182 38.08 -4.75 -50.02
C THR A 182 39.22 -5.67 -50.41
N GLN A 183 38.96 -6.64 -51.30
CA GLN A 183 40.00 -7.38 -51.97
C GLN A 183 40.61 -6.46 -53.03
N SER A 184 41.83 -6.06 -52.83
CA SER A 184 42.70 -5.45 -53.84
C SER A 184 43.37 -6.50 -54.68
#